data_476d03afb68c375f48984fd6092a000e
#
_entry.id   476d03afb68c375f48984fd6092a000e
#
_cell.length_a   1.000
_cell.length_b   1.000
_cell.length_c   1.000
_cell.angle_alpha   90.00
_cell.angle_beta   90.00
_cell.angle_gamma   90.00
#
_symmetry.space_group_name_H-M   'P 1'
#
loop_
_entity.id
_entity.type
_entity.pdbx_description
1 polymer ?
#
loop_
_entity_poly.entity_id
_entity_poly.type
_entity_poly.pdbx_seq_one_letter_code
_entity_poly.pdbx_strand_id
1 'polypeptide(L)'
;MEYLKTYHARESDVPVLPRPVPVRTSDRLTWVTESLPSAVAHRVLDAVVAITSNLDLDTVLRRIVEAAMDLTGARYGALGVRDGDRLGRFVPVGMKDSEVEAIDHWPHGHGLLGEVIRNPHPLRVDKIEGYPAASGYPAGHPPMHTFLGVPIQVRDSVYGNLYLTDKRDGSPFTRDDEAAVRALAAAAGVAVDNARLYEDGRRVAVLEDRERIARDLHDVVIQRIFASAMTLMSTTKHIENELVRSRVEEAVNDLDDTIREIRSTIFALQATTPPEASLQERLTAAAGAVTSALGFAPSIIIESDDSSLVPAEVADQLVVVVGEALTNVARHARASRVDVRLRVTDDAITLSVVDDGIGCAGVDAGDHRGGLHNLATRAEVLRGTLSVGPAEAAARELAGAAGGPGAASTADGSTGVVPTGRGTALVWRIPNA
;
A
#
# COMPACT_ATOMS: atom_id res chain seq x y z
N MET A 1 15.50 -14.49 -46.41
CA MET A 1 16.45 -15.03 -45.44
C MET A 1 17.45 -13.92 -45.07
N GLU A 2 16.92 -12.75 -44.58
CA GLU A 2 17.74 -11.57 -44.28
C GLU A 2 17.04 -10.58 -43.33
N TYR A 3 16.30 -11.12 -42.30
CA TYR A 3 15.60 -10.30 -41.28
C TYR A 3 15.82 -10.81 -39.84
N LEU A 4 17.00 -11.43 -39.61
CA LEU A 4 17.38 -11.92 -38.27
C LEU A 4 18.74 -11.36 -37.84
N LYS A 5 18.96 -10.06 -38.02
CA LYS A 5 20.11 -9.37 -37.41
C LYS A 5 19.65 -8.00 -36.98
N THR A 6 19.61 -7.81 -35.69
CA THR A 6 19.75 -6.61 -34.87
C THR A 6 18.71 -6.54 -33.74
N TYR A 7 18.83 -7.43 -32.78
CA TYR A 7 18.40 -7.15 -31.42
C TYR A 7 19.53 -7.58 -30.47
N HIS A 8 20.65 -6.90 -30.58
CA HIS A 8 21.54 -6.77 -29.42
C HIS A 8 21.03 -5.57 -28.65
N ALA A 9 20.21 -5.83 -27.62
CA ALA A 9 20.02 -4.88 -26.54
C ALA A 9 21.42 -4.53 -26.01
N ARG A 10 21.79 -3.26 -26.11
CA ARG A 10 23.03 -2.78 -25.49
C ARG A 10 22.89 -3.01 -24.00
N GLU A 11 23.81 -3.75 -23.42
CA GLU A 11 24.00 -3.96 -21.97
C GLU A 11 24.18 -2.65 -21.18
N SER A 12 24.10 -1.49 -21.84
CA SER A 12 24.35 -0.16 -21.27
C SER A 12 23.10 0.55 -20.73
N ASP A 13 21.89 0.01 -20.89
CA ASP A 13 20.65 0.69 -20.51
C ASP A 13 19.94 0.06 -19.29
N VAL A 14 20.63 -0.79 -18.52
CA VAL A 14 20.16 -1.13 -17.17
C VAL A 14 20.41 0.11 -16.31
N PRO A 15 19.40 0.74 -15.72
CA PRO A 15 19.60 1.85 -14.80
C PRO A 15 20.47 1.34 -13.65
N VAL A 16 21.73 1.80 -13.63
CA VAL A 16 22.64 1.54 -12.52
C VAL A 16 22.02 2.23 -11.33
N LEU A 17 21.47 1.45 -10.39
CA LEU A 17 21.04 1.97 -9.11
C LEU A 17 22.15 2.88 -8.57
N PRO A 18 21.85 4.11 -8.14
CA PRO A 18 22.85 5.00 -7.62
C PRO A 18 23.60 4.26 -6.50
N ARG A 19 24.88 4.03 -6.71
CA ARG A 19 25.72 3.49 -5.63
C ARG A 19 25.52 4.41 -4.44
N PRO A 20 25.32 3.87 -3.22
CA PRO A 20 25.21 4.69 -2.03
C PRO A 20 26.41 5.63 -2.03
N VAL A 21 26.13 6.93 -2.08
CA VAL A 21 27.18 7.96 -2.02
C VAL A 21 27.86 7.74 -0.70
N PRO A 22 29.17 7.43 -0.65
CA PRO A 22 29.88 7.31 0.62
C PRO A 22 29.86 8.70 1.24
N VAL A 23 28.89 8.95 2.13
CA VAL A 23 28.93 10.12 3.00
C VAL A 23 30.25 9.99 3.73
N ARG A 24 31.12 11.00 3.64
CA ARG A 24 32.33 11.06 4.44
C ARG A 24 31.93 11.10 5.91
N THR A 25 31.76 9.92 6.47
CA THR A 25 31.42 9.65 7.87
C THR A 25 32.52 10.17 8.79
N SER A 26 33.73 10.43 8.25
CA SER A 26 34.90 10.84 8.99
C SER A 26 34.74 12.18 9.71
N ASP A 27 34.10 13.17 9.09
CA ASP A 27 34.09 14.53 9.65
C ASP A 27 33.02 14.73 10.75
N ARG A 28 32.03 13.87 10.83
CA ARG A 28 31.03 13.89 11.90
C ARG A 28 31.31 12.93 13.06
N LEU A 29 32.21 11.98 12.88
CA LEU A 29 32.56 11.00 13.91
C LEU A 29 33.83 11.36 14.68
N THR A 30 34.69 12.25 14.18
CA THR A 30 35.95 12.65 14.83
C THR A 30 35.75 13.28 16.21
N TRP A 31 34.74 14.15 16.37
CA TRP A 31 34.47 14.77 17.68
C TRP A 31 33.85 13.78 18.69
N VAL A 32 33.20 12.71 18.19
CA VAL A 32 32.58 11.66 19.01
C VAL A 32 33.65 10.77 19.66
N THR A 33 34.75 10.48 18.95
CA THR A 33 35.80 9.59 19.41
C THR A 33 36.81 10.27 20.33
N GLU A 34 36.99 11.60 20.25
CA GLU A 34 37.91 12.35 21.09
C GLU A 34 37.47 12.47 22.55
N SER A 35 36.17 12.28 22.86
CA SER A 35 35.63 12.41 24.22
C SER A 35 35.37 11.07 24.92
N LEU A 36 35.53 9.93 24.23
CA LEU A 36 35.27 8.60 24.80
C LEU A 36 36.58 7.87 25.18
N PRO A 37 36.58 7.07 26.27
CA PRO A 37 37.64 6.13 26.53
C PRO A 37 37.89 5.20 25.34
N SER A 38 39.16 4.93 24.99
CA SER A 38 39.51 4.17 23.78
C SER A 38 38.79 2.83 23.64
N ALA A 39 38.56 2.10 24.73
CA ALA A 39 37.83 0.85 24.73
C ALA A 39 36.34 1.02 24.37
N VAL A 40 35.71 2.13 24.78
CA VAL A 40 34.31 2.43 24.45
C VAL A 40 34.21 2.89 22.98
N ALA A 41 35.17 3.69 22.52
CA ALA A 41 35.21 4.14 21.13
C ALA A 41 35.32 2.97 20.14
N HIS A 42 36.12 1.93 20.41
CA HIS A 42 36.21 0.73 19.58
C HIS A 42 34.85 -0.01 19.53
N ARG A 43 34.22 -0.21 20.69
CA ARG A 43 32.89 -0.87 20.73
C ARG A 43 31.82 -0.10 19.97
N VAL A 44 31.84 1.23 20.02
CA VAL A 44 30.95 2.09 19.24
C VAL A 44 31.20 1.91 17.73
N LEU A 45 32.50 1.88 17.32
CA LEU A 45 32.85 1.66 15.91
C LEU A 45 32.39 0.29 15.39
N ASP A 46 32.61 -0.78 16.17
CA ASP A 46 32.14 -2.12 15.82
C ASP A 46 30.60 -2.17 15.66
N ALA A 47 29.89 -1.52 16.58
CA ALA A 47 28.46 -1.39 16.53
C ALA A 47 27.98 -0.62 15.28
N VAL A 48 28.65 0.48 14.93
CA VAL A 48 28.35 1.27 13.72
C VAL A 48 28.54 0.44 12.45
N VAL A 49 29.64 -0.32 12.36
CA VAL A 49 29.88 -1.21 11.21
C VAL A 49 28.76 -2.27 11.09
N ALA A 50 28.37 -2.86 12.22
CA ALA A 50 27.30 -3.86 12.24
C ALA A 50 25.94 -3.30 11.80
N ILE A 51 25.60 -2.05 12.19
CA ILE A 51 24.35 -1.38 11.81
C ILE A 51 24.37 -1.00 10.33
N THR A 52 25.47 -0.43 9.83
CA THR A 52 25.55 0.09 8.45
C THR A 52 25.68 -1.00 7.38
N SER A 53 25.95 -2.24 7.76
CA SER A 53 26.07 -3.37 6.83
C SER A 53 24.74 -3.88 6.27
N ASN A 54 23.61 -3.42 6.77
CA ASN A 54 22.27 -3.81 6.32
C ASN A 54 21.52 -2.61 5.72
N LEU A 55 20.67 -2.89 4.73
CA LEU A 55 19.83 -1.89 4.03
C LEU A 55 18.34 -2.08 4.32
N ASP A 56 17.95 -3.15 5.00
CA ASP A 56 16.60 -3.37 5.47
C ASP A 56 16.33 -2.53 6.72
N LEU A 57 15.36 -1.63 6.64
CA LEU A 57 15.09 -0.66 7.70
C LEU A 57 14.74 -1.32 9.04
N ASP A 58 13.95 -2.38 9.02
CA ASP A 58 13.50 -3.06 10.24
C ASP A 58 14.65 -3.73 10.95
N THR A 59 15.54 -4.35 10.19
CA THR A 59 16.77 -4.96 10.70
C THR A 59 17.72 -3.90 11.26
N VAL A 60 17.85 -2.76 10.58
CA VAL A 60 18.68 -1.63 11.04
C VAL A 60 18.16 -1.10 12.37
N LEU A 61 16.85 -0.83 12.50
CA LEU A 61 16.26 -0.31 13.73
C LEU A 61 16.46 -1.27 14.91
N ARG A 62 16.25 -2.56 14.72
CA ARG A 62 16.48 -3.58 15.76
C ARG A 62 17.96 -3.64 16.18
N ARG A 63 18.88 -3.65 15.23
CA ARG A 63 20.33 -3.67 15.51
C ARG A 63 20.83 -2.44 16.25
N ILE A 64 20.24 -1.28 16.00
CA ILE A 64 20.56 -0.06 16.77
C ILE A 64 20.24 -0.28 18.25
N VAL A 65 19.08 -0.86 18.56
CA VAL A 65 18.68 -1.12 19.94
C VAL A 65 19.59 -2.17 20.59
N GLU A 66 19.84 -3.28 19.90
CA GLU A 66 20.73 -4.35 20.37
C GLU A 66 22.13 -3.82 20.67
N ALA A 67 22.72 -3.04 19.77
CA ALA A 67 24.03 -2.43 19.96
C ALA A 67 24.09 -1.47 21.16
N ALA A 68 23.04 -0.67 21.36
CA ALA A 68 22.94 0.22 22.50
C ALA A 68 22.83 -0.54 23.83
N MET A 69 22.06 -1.63 23.84
CA MET A 69 21.95 -2.52 25.01
C MET A 69 23.30 -3.17 25.35
N ASP A 70 24.03 -3.62 24.34
CA ASP A 70 25.35 -4.25 24.53
C ASP A 70 26.39 -3.25 24.98
N LEU A 71 26.35 -2.00 24.50
CA LEU A 71 27.25 -0.94 24.91
C LEU A 71 27.07 -0.58 26.40
N THR A 72 25.85 -0.53 26.88
CA THR A 72 25.48 -0.04 28.21
C THR A 72 25.26 -1.15 29.23
N GLY A 73 25.06 -2.39 28.78
CA GLY A 73 24.61 -3.49 29.62
C GLY A 73 23.11 -3.40 29.98
N ALA A 74 22.31 -2.63 29.25
CA ALA A 74 20.87 -2.51 29.47
C ALA A 74 20.18 -3.86 29.34
N ARG A 75 19.13 -4.07 30.15
CA ARG A 75 18.31 -5.27 30.13
C ARG A 75 17.23 -5.19 29.06
N TYR A 76 16.63 -4.02 28.93
CA TYR A 76 15.59 -3.73 27.94
C TYR A 76 15.97 -2.52 27.12
N GLY A 77 15.60 -2.55 25.86
CA GLY A 77 15.78 -1.43 24.95
C GLY A 77 14.59 -1.31 24.02
N ALA A 78 14.35 -0.12 23.51
CA ALA A 78 13.38 0.12 22.46
C ALA A 78 13.77 1.30 21.59
N LEU A 79 13.32 1.29 20.33
CA LEU A 79 13.39 2.43 19.45
C LEU A 79 11.98 2.85 19.08
N GLY A 80 11.64 4.09 19.39
CA GLY A 80 10.37 4.70 18.97
C GLY A 80 10.58 5.61 17.78
N VAL A 81 9.94 5.31 16.65
CA VAL A 81 9.94 6.17 15.46
C VAL A 81 8.87 7.24 15.65
N ARG A 82 9.24 8.49 15.35
CA ARG A 82 8.35 9.62 15.52
C ARG A 82 7.38 9.75 14.32
N ASP A 83 6.11 10.02 14.64
CA ASP A 83 5.08 10.41 13.69
C ASP A 83 4.40 11.69 14.21
N GLY A 84 4.79 12.85 13.66
CA GLY A 84 4.42 14.15 14.22
C GLY A 84 4.89 14.30 15.68
N ASP A 85 3.95 14.51 16.60
CA ASP A 85 4.20 14.63 18.05
C ASP A 85 3.94 13.33 18.83
N ARG A 86 3.73 12.21 18.13
CA ARG A 86 3.42 10.89 18.70
C ARG A 86 4.45 9.85 18.29
N LEU A 87 4.38 8.68 18.93
CA LEU A 87 5.07 7.49 18.51
C LEU A 87 4.21 6.78 17.44
N GLY A 88 4.73 6.67 16.22
CA GLY A 88 4.08 5.92 15.14
C GLY A 88 4.47 4.44 15.17
N ARG A 89 5.76 4.14 15.36
CA ARG A 89 6.28 2.78 15.40
C ARG A 89 7.14 2.57 16.63
N PHE A 90 7.06 1.39 17.21
CA PHE A 90 7.84 1.03 18.41
C PHE A 90 8.49 -0.34 18.20
N VAL A 91 9.82 -0.42 18.39
CA VAL A 91 10.64 -1.63 18.19
C VAL A 91 11.26 -2.03 19.52
N PRO A 92 10.63 -2.90 20.32
CA PRO A 92 11.16 -3.37 21.58
C PRO A 92 12.20 -4.48 21.37
N VAL A 93 13.20 -4.54 22.29
CA VAL A 93 14.22 -5.59 22.35
C VAL A 93 14.48 -5.95 23.82
N GLY A 94 14.76 -7.22 24.08
CA GLY A 94 15.09 -7.74 25.41
C GLY A 94 13.90 -8.23 26.21
N MET A 95 12.67 -8.04 25.71
CA MET A 95 11.45 -8.64 26.29
C MET A 95 11.19 -10.01 25.63
N LYS A 96 10.57 -10.92 26.38
CA LYS A 96 10.09 -12.19 25.82
C LYS A 96 8.80 -11.95 25.01
N ASP A 97 8.54 -12.80 24.03
CA ASP A 97 7.32 -12.69 23.20
C ASP A 97 6.06 -12.70 24.08
N SER A 98 6.01 -13.53 25.12
CA SER A 98 4.90 -13.57 26.08
C SER A 98 4.74 -12.29 26.91
N GLU A 99 5.81 -11.54 27.15
CA GLU A 99 5.76 -10.24 27.84
C GLU A 99 5.25 -9.15 26.89
N VAL A 100 5.64 -9.25 25.61
CA VAL A 100 5.18 -8.35 24.55
C VAL A 100 3.68 -8.54 24.30
N GLU A 101 3.21 -9.78 24.21
CA GLU A 101 1.79 -10.13 24.01
C GLU A 101 0.91 -9.75 25.21
N ALA A 102 1.47 -9.69 26.41
CA ALA A 102 0.75 -9.31 27.64
C ALA A 102 0.52 -7.81 27.77
N ILE A 103 1.19 -6.97 26.97
CA ILE A 103 1.03 -5.52 27.00
C ILE A 103 -0.27 -5.14 26.29
N ASP A 104 -1.19 -4.53 27.03
CA ASP A 104 -2.53 -4.16 26.56
C ASP A 104 -2.46 -3.14 25.38
N HIS A 105 -1.54 -2.18 25.45
CA HIS A 105 -1.37 -1.19 24.38
C HIS A 105 0.07 -0.66 24.31
N TRP A 106 0.51 -0.36 23.10
CA TRP A 106 1.80 0.27 22.86
C TRP A 106 1.81 1.73 23.34
N PRO A 107 2.99 2.26 23.73
CA PRO A 107 3.09 3.63 24.20
C PRO A 107 2.78 4.64 23.08
N HIS A 108 1.94 5.62 23.38
CA HIS A 108 1.58 6.71 22.47
C HIS A 108 2.44 7.98 22.65
N GLY A 109 3.52 7.90 23.42
CA GLY A 109 4.42 9.06 23.66
C GLY A 109 4.03 9.89 24.88
N HIS A 110 3.41 9.28 25.89
CA HIS A 110 3.22 9.88 27.22
C HIS A 110 4.38 9.53 28.17
N GLY A 111 4.42 10.18 29.29
CA GLY A 111 5.42 9.88 30.33
C GLY A 111 6.85 10.26 29.92
N LEU A 112 7.83 9.46 30.35
CA LEU A 112 9.26 9.64 30.04
C LEU A 112 9.54 9.57 28.54
N LEU A 113 8.86 8.69 27.81
CA LEU A 113 9.01 8.58 26.36
C LEU A 113 8.60 9.88 25.68
N GLY A 114 7.48 10.48 26.11
CA GLY A 114 6.98 11.75 25.60
C GLY A 114 7.88 12.93 25.97
N GLU A 115 8.58 12.86 27.10
CA GLU A 115 9.53 13.91 27.49
C GLU A 115 10.68 14.03 26.46
N VAL A 116 11.24 12.89 26.04
CA VAL A 116 12.33 12.87 25.03
C VAL A 116 11.80 13.27 23.63
N ILE A 117 10.49 13.05 23.35
CA ILE A 117 9.87 13.48 22.09
C ILE A 117 9.71 15.01 22.06
N ARG A 118 9.20 15.59 23.14
CA ARG A 118 8.97 17.06 23.24
C ARG A 118 10.28 17.84 23.39
N ASN A 119 11.19 17.30 24.16
CA ASN A 119 12.52 17.90 24.44
C ASN A 119 13.61 16.96 23.90
N PRO A 120 14.05 17.10 22.63
CA PRO A 120 14.95 16.18 21.99
C PRO A 120 16.41 16.30 22.51
N HIS A 121 16.55 16.10 23.78
CA HIS A 121 17.84 16.02 24.48
C HIS A 121 17.97 14.69 25.21
N PRO A 122 19.19 14.18 25.42
CA PRO A 122 19.39 13.00 26.23
C PRO A 122 18.79 13.18 27.63
N LEU A 123 18.03 12.18 28.06
CA LEU A 123 17.41 12.15 29.38
C LEU A 123 17.87 10.90 30.14
N ARG A 124 18.55 11.10 31.24
CA ARG A 124 19.00 10.05 32.13
C ARG A 124 18.29 10.16 33.48
N VAL A 125 17.61 9.08 33.90
CA VAL A 125 16.86 9.01 35.14
C VAL A 125 17.35 7.83 35.97
N ASP A 126 17.89 8.12 37.12
CA ASP A 126 18.44 7.12 38.02
C ASP A 126 17.39 6.36 38.80
N LYS A 127 16.17 6.96 38.96
CA LYS A 127 14.99 6.33 39.57
C LYS A 127 13.74 6.85 38.88
N ILE A 128 13.04 5.94 38.17
CA ILE A 128 11.78 6.27 37.47
C ILE A 128 10.65 6.56 38.46
N GLU A 129 10.61 5.79 39.55
CA GLU A 129 9.59 5.98 40.60
C GLU A 129 9.71 7.38 41.24
N GLY A 130 8.61 8.15 41.17
CA GLY A 130 8.59 9.53 41.66
C GLY A 130 9.16 10.58 40.69
N TYR A 131 9.58 10.21 39.50
CA TYR A 131 9.98 11.20 38.49
C TYR A 131 8.76 11.95 37.95
N PRO A 132 8.78 13.30 37.86
CA PRO A 132 7.59 14.11 37.56
C PRO A 132 6.86 13.75 36.25
N ALA A 133 7.61 13.30 35.25
CA ALA A 133 7.03 12.87 33.97
C ALA A 133 6.68 11.36 33.91
N ALA A 134 6.87 10.59 34.99
CA ALA A 134 6.51 9.18 35.00
C ALA A 134 4.98 9.02 35.05
N SER A 135 4.40 8.33 34.05
CA SER A 135 2.94 8.10 33.94
C SER A 135 2.50 6.68 34.30
N GLY A 136 3.39 5.87 34.89
CA GLY A 136 3.15 4.46 35.16
C GLY A 136 3.37 3.57 33.95
N TYR A 137 2.95 2.29 34.07
CA TYR A 137 3.10 1.28 33.03
C TYR A 137 1.73 0.72 32.64
N PRO A 138 1.52 0.31 31.39
CA PRO A 138 0.32 -0.44 31.03
C PRO A 138 0.27 -1.81 31.72
N ALA A 139 -0.90 -2.43 31.78
CA ALA A 139 -1.06 -3.76 32.31
C ALA A 139 -0.15 -4.75 31.56
N GLY A 140 0.46 -5.69 32.28
CA GLY A 140 1.40 -6.68 31.71
C GLY A 140 2.83 -6.19 31.46
N HIS A 141 3.09 -4.89 31.59
CA HIS A 141 4.44 -4.35 31.36
C HIS A 141 5.35 -4.65 32.58
N PRO A 142 6.59 -5.16 32.36
CA PRO A 142 7.52 -5.38 33.45
C PRO A 142 7.89 -4.04 34.15
N PRO A 143 8.08 -4.04 35.46
CA PRO A 143 8.53 -2.85 36.18
C PRO A 143 9.95 -2.48 35.74
N MET A 144 10.19 -1.18 35.54
CA MET A 144 11.49 -0.62 35.16
C MET A 144 11.90 0.44 36.18
N HIS A 145 13.20 0.55 36.47
CA HIS A 145 13.69 1.37 37.57
C HIS A 145 14.56 2.52 37.13
N THR A 146 15.42 2.29 36.14
CA THR A 146 16.32 3.30 35.57
C THR A 146 16.04 3.52 34.11
N PHE A 147 16.36 4.73 33.60
CA PHE A 147 16.04 5.09 32.22
C PHE A 147 17.17 5.93 31.59
N LEU A 148 17.42 5.65 30.32
CA LEU A 148 18.24 6.48 29.44
C LEU A 148 17.51 6.61 28.10
N GLY A 149 17.09 7.83 27.76
CA GLY A 149 16.49 8.17 26.47
C GLY A 149 17.43 9.05 25.66
N VAL A 150 17.68 8.71 24.40
CA VAL A 150 18.56 9.48 23.50
C VAL A 150 17.88 9.67 22.16
N PRO A 151 17.75 10.91 21.63
CA PRO A 151 17.17 11.15 20.32
C PRO A 151 18.11 10.68 19.20
N ILE A 152 17.51 10.11 18.16
CA ILE A 152 18.16 9.77 16.88
C ILE A 152 17.79 10.86 15.88
N GLN A 153 18.79 11.58 15.39
CA GLN A 153 18.61 12.64 14.40
C GLN A 153 19.01 12.15 13.02
N VAL A 154 18.15 12.44 12.04
CA VAL A 154 18.40 12.23 10.62
C VAL A 154 18.42 13.61 9.97
N ARG A 155 19.56 14.03 9.42
CA ARG A 155 19.77 15.41 8.93
C ARG A 155 19.45 16.44 10.01
N ASP A 156 18.42 17.29 9.80
CA ASP A 156 18.04 18.36 10.70
C ASP A 156 16.73 18.04 11.49
N SER A 157 16.28 16.81 11.46
CA SER A 157 15.05 16.38 12.12
C SER A 157 15.26 15.20 13.06
N VAL A 158 14.45 15.12 14.12
CA VAL A 158 14.41 13.95 15.01
C VAL A 158 13.58 12.88 14.32
N TYR A 159 14.24 11.77 13.97
CA TYR A 159 13.60 10.60 13.39
C TYR A 159 12.86 9.76 14.43
N GLY A 160 13.47 9.64 15.61
CA GLY A 160 12.95 8.83 16.69
C GLY A 160 13.82 8.92 17.92
N ASN A 161 13.52 8.08 18.89
CA ASN A 161 14.25 8.06 20.15
C ASN A 161 14.63 6.63 20.52
N LEU A 162 15.82 6.47 21.03
CA LEU A 162 16.32 5.24 21.61
C LEU A 162 16.09 5.28 23.13
N TYR A 163 15.48 4.24 23.66
CA TYR A 163 15.14 4.10 25.07
C TYR A 163 15.83 2.86 25.63
N LEU A 164 16.50 3.00 26.75
CA LEU A 164 17.17 1.92 27.48
C LEU A 164 16.71 1.93 28.92
N THR A 165 16.46 0.75 29.49
CA THR A 165 16.04 0.63 30.88
C THR A 165 16.76 -0.52 31.56
N ASP A 166 17.05 -0.33 32.85
CA ASP A 166 17.61 -1.28 33.77
C ASP A 166 18.90 -1.95 33.27
N LYS A 167 20.03 -1.64 33.90
CA LYS A 167 21.26 -2.37 33.61
C LYS A 167 21.22 -3.76 34.24
N ARG A 168 21.82 -4.75 33.59
CA ARG A 168 21.86 -6.14 34.06
C ARG A 168 22.54 -6.31 35.40
N ASP A 169 23.49 -5.38 35.74
CA ASP A 169 24.20 -5.33 37.02
C ASP A 169 23.43 -4.55 38.12
N GLY A 170 22.26 -3.99 37.80
CA GLY A 170 21.42 -3.21 38.72
C GLY A 170 21.93 -1.79 38.98
N SER A 171 23.03 -1.35 38.36
CA SER A 171 23.54 0.02 38.52
C SER A 171 22.73 1.02 37.66
N PRO A 172 22.68 2.31 38.02
CA PRO A 172 22.11 3.34 37.15
C PRO A 172 22.99 3.60 35.93
N PHE A 173 22.40 4.19 34.87
CA PHE A 173 23.18 4.63 33.71
C PHE A 173 24.13 5.77 34.07
N THR A 174 25.35 5.70 33.55
CA THR A 174 26.41 6.68 33.80
C THR A 174 26.45 7.76 32.69
N ARG A 175 27.29 8.80 32.90
CA ARG A 175 27.57 9.77 31.85
C ARG A 175 28.32 9.16 30.67
N ASP A 176 29.14 8.15 30.91
CA ASP A 176 29.86 7.43 29.86
C ASP A 176 28.89 6.56 29.02
N ASP A 177 27.91 5.93 29.65
CA ASP A 177 26.81 5.24 28.94
C ASP A 177 26.05 6.21 28.03
N GLU A 178 25.67 7.38 28.57
CA GLU A 178 25.00 8.43 27.80
C GLU A 178 25.84 8.89 26.62
N ALA A 179 27.13 9.16 26.82
CA ALA A 179 28.03 9.58 25.75
C ALA A 179 28.21 8.52 24.68
N ALA A 180 28.32 7.24 25.05
CA ALA A 180 28.42 6.12 24.12
C ALA A 180 27.14 5.96 23.28
N VAL A 181 25.98 6.04 23.93
CA VAL A 181 24.65 5.92 23.22
C VAL A 181 24.40 7.12 22.31
N ARG A 182 24.79 8.32 22.70
CA ARG A 182 24.76 9.52 21.84
C ARG A 182 25.58 9.35 20.56
N ALA A 183 26.79 8.82 20.74
CA ALA A 183 27.69 8.54 19.62
C ALA A 183 27.06 7.50 18.65
N LEU A 184 26.52 6.43 19.22
CA LEU A 184 25.80 5.42 18.45
C LEU A 184 24.57 6.01 17.76
N ALA A 185 23.76 6.84 18.44
CA ALA A 185 22.56 7.46 17.88
C ALA A 185 22.88 8.39 16.70
N ALA A 186 24.02 9.12 16.75
CA ALA A 186 24.46 9.95 15.63
C ALA A 186 24.82 9.10 14.39
N ALA A 187 25.49 7.96 14.57
CA ALA A 187 25.79 7.03 13.48
C ALA A 187 24.53 6.28 12.99
N ALA A 188 23.63 5.93 13.91
CA ALA A 188 22.35 5.30 13.62
C ALA A 188 21.48 6.19 12.70
N GLY A 189 21.50 7.52 12.93
CA GLY A 189 20.79 8.45 12.06
C GLY A 189 21.24 8.36 10.59
N VAL A 190 22.54 8.19 10.34
CA VAL A 190 23.08 8.00 8.98
C VAL A 190 22.64 6.66 8.40
N ALA A 191 22.67 5.58 9.19
CA ALA A 191 22.26 4.25 8.75
C ALA A 191 20.76 4.21 8.39
N VAL A 192 19.92 4.85 9.19
CA VAL A 192 18.49 4.99 8.93
C VAL A 192 18.23 5.80 7.66
N ASP A 193 18.94 6.94 7.47
CA ASP A 193 18.78 7.74 6.24
C ASP A 193 19.15 6.93 5.00
N ASN A 194 20.24 6.18 5.05
CA ASN A 194 20.67 5.30 3.95
C ASN A 194 19.67 4.19 3.67
N ALA A 195 19.14 3.52 4.71
CA ALA A 195 18.14 2.46 4.54
C ALA A 195 16.85 3.00 3.88
N ARG A 196 16.37 4.17 4.33
CA ARG A 196 15.20 4.84 3.73
C ARG A 196 15.43 5.23 2.27
N LEU A 197 16.56 5.85 1.96
CA LEU A 197 16.91 6.22 0.59
C LEU A 197 16.98 5.00 -0.33
N TYR A 198 17.50 3.88 0.18
CA TYR A 198 17.55 2.63 -0.57
C TYR A 198 16.15 2.05 -0.81
N GLU A 199 15.29 2.06 0.19
CA GLU A 199 13.90 1.60 0.08
C GLU A 199 13.10 2.47 -0.90
N ASP A 200 13.21 3.80 -0.79
CA ASP A 200 12.59 4.75 -1.70
C ASP A 200 13.09 4.54 -3.14
N GLY A 201 14.40 4.40 -3.34
CA GLY A 201 15.00 4.14 -4.66
C GLY A 201 14.53 2.83 -5.26
N ARG A 202 14.40 1.76 -4.46
CA ARG A 202 13.85 0.48 -4.89
C ARG A 202 12.39 0.61 -5.31
N ARG A 203 11.60 1.37 -4.55
CA ARG A 203 10.18 1.63 -4.87
C ARG A 203 10.04 2.36 -6.21
N VAL A 204 10.83 3.42 -6.40
CA VAL A 204 10.84 4.17 -7.68
C VAL A 204 11.25 3.27 -8.85
N ALA A 205 12.30 2.46 -8.71
CA ALA A 205 12.74 1.56 -9.76
C ALA A 205 11.68 0.52 -10.16
N VAL A 206 10.92 -0.01 -9.18
CA VAL A 206 9.80 -0.92 -9.46
C VAL A 206 8.68 -0.21 -10.21
N LEU A 207 8.38 1.04 -9.88
CA LEU A 207 7.37 1.84 -10.58
C LEU A 207 7.77 2.14 -12.02
N GLU A 208 9.01 2.57 -12.25
CA GLU A 208 9.56 2.83 -13.58
C GLU A 208 9.56 1.57 -14.46
N ASP A 209 9.91 0.41 -13.88
CA ASP A 209 9.90 -0.86 -14.61
C ASP A 209 8.47 -1.27 -15.01
N ARG A 210 7.49 -1.13 -14.11
CA ARG A 210 6.07 -1.37 -14.41
C ARG A 210 5.56 -0.46 -15.52
N GLU A 211 5.91 0.82 -15.49
CA GLU A 211 5.49 1.79 -16.51
C GLU A 211 6.15 1.49 -17.86
N ARG A 212 7.41 1.05 -17.87
CA ARG A 212 8.10 0.61 -19.07
C ARG A 212 7.43 -0.63 -19.67
N ILE A 213 7.16 -1.67 -18.85
CA ILE A 213 6.47 -2.89 -19.29
C ILE A 213 5.09 -2.55 -19.88
N ALA A 214 4.33 -1.68 -19.23
CA ALA A 214 3.03 -1.26 -19.71
C ALA A 214 3.10 -0.58 -21.09
N ARG A 215 4.08 0.30 -21.31
CA ARG A 215 4.31 0.93 -22.62
C ARG A 215 4.75 -0.08 -23.68
N ASP A 216 5.66 -1.00 -23.38
CA ASP A 216 6.12 -2.02 -24.29
C ASP A 216 4.98 -2.97 -24.72
N LEU A 217 4.13 -3.35 -23.79
CA LEU A 217 2.94 -4.16 -24.08
C LEU A 217 1.95 -3.41 -24.97
N HIS A 218 1.73 -2.13 -24.71
CA HIS A 218 0.82 -1.32 -25.53
C HIS A 218 1.35 -1.11 -26.94
N ASP A 219 2.61 -0.69 -27.08
CA ASP A 219 3.14 -0.22 -28.36
C ASP A 219 3.61 -1.36 -29.27
N VAL A 220 4.07 -2.47 -28.72
CA VAL A 220 4.58 -3.59 -29.51
C VAL A 220 3.56 -4.70 -29.63
N VAL A 221 2.97 -5.15 -28.51
CA VAL A 221 2.13 -6.35 -28.51
C VAL A 221 0.74 -6.04 -29.04
N ILE A 222 0.06 -5.04 -28.45
CA ILE A 222 -1.32 -4.68 -28.87
C ILE A 222 -1.33 -4.25 -30.32
N GLN A 223 -0.37 -3.41 -30.79
CA GLN A 223 -0.34 -2.96 -32.18
C GLN A 223 -0.12 -4.10 -33.16
N ARG A 224 0.72 -5.11 -32.82
CA ARG A 224 0.92 -6.29 -33.68
C ARG A 224 -0.31 -7.16 -33.76
N ILE A 225 -0.96 -7.42 -32.63
CA ILE A 225 -2.19 -8.24 -32.60
C ILE A 225 -3.28 -7.53 -33.40
N PHE A 226 -3.46 -6.22 -33.20
CA PHE A 226 -4.44 -5.41 -33.95
C PHE A 226 -4.17 -5.43 -35.45
N ALA A 227 -2.92 -5.26 -35.89
CA ALA A 227 -2.58 -5.34 -37.31
C ALA A 227 -2.87 -6.71 -37.91
N SER A 228 -2.65 -7.80 -37.16
CA SER A 228 -2.96 -9.16 -37.57
C SER A 228 -4.49 -9.37 -37.69
N ALA A 229 -5.27 -8.90 -36.70
CA ALA A 229 -6.73 -8.95 -36.74
C ALA A 229 -7.29 -8.18 -37.95
N MET A 230 -6.78 -6.97 -38.23
CA MET A 230 -7.19 -6.19 -39.41
C MET A 230 -6.87 -6.88 -40.72
N THR A 231 -5.72 -7.55 -40.83
CA THR A 231 -5.34 -8.32 -42.01
C THR A 231 -6.30 -9.49 -42.23
N LEU A 232 -6.59 -10.27 -41.19
CA LEU A 232 -7.55 -11.36 -41.24
C LEU A 232 -8.95 -10.87 -41.64
N MET A 233 -9.41 -9.78 -41.01
CA MET A 233 -10.72 -9.17 -41.29
C MET A 233 -10.85 -8.68 -42.74
N SER A 234 -9.76 -8.12 -43.32
CA SER A 234 -9.76 -7.73 -44.74
C SER A 234 -9.83 -8.93 -45.67
N THR A 235 -9.25 -10.07 -45.26
CA THR A 235 -9.21 -11.32 -46.05
C THR A 235 -10.55 -12.04 -46.02
N THR A 236 -11.33 -11.91 -44.92
CA THR A 236 -12.65 -12.58 -44.77
C THR A 236 -13.62 -12.27 -45.93
N LYS A 237 -13.54 -11.05 -46.47
CA LYS A 237 -14.38 -10.61 -47.60
C LYS A 237 -14.15 -11.40 -48.92
N HIS A 238 -13.02 -12.10 -49.03
CA HIS A 238 -12.62 -12.85 -50.21
C HIS A 238 -12.79 -14.37 -50.02
N ILE A 239 -13.28 -14.81 -48.88
CA ILE A 239 -13.47 -16.24 -48.56
C ILE A 239 -14.89 -16.67 -48.98
N GLU A 240 -14.95 -17.51 -50.01
CA GLU A 240 -16.22 -18.07 -50.50
C GLU A 240 -16.74 -19.24 -49.65
N ASN A 241 -15.82 -19.99 -49.00
CA ASN A 241 -16.19 -21.12 -48.16
C ASN A 241 -16.66 -20.66 -46.77
N GLU A 242 -17.94 -20.87 -46.48
CA GLU A 242 -18.60 -20.45 -45.24
C GLU A 242 -17.90 -20.98 -43.97
N LEU A 243 -17.47 -22.26 -43.97
CA LEU A 243 -16.80 -22.87 -42.83
C LEU A 243 -15.44 -22.22 -42.57
N VAL A 244 -14.69 -21.86 -43.63
CA VAL A 244 -13.40 -21.18 -43.50
C VAL A 244 -13.63 -19.74 -43.05
N ARG A 245 -14.66 -19.05 -43.57
CA ARG A 245 -14.99 -17.69 -43.16
C ARG A 245 -15.33 -17.64 -41.67
N SER A 246 -16.21 -18.52 -41.17
CA SER A 246 -16.57 -18.60 -39.76
C SER A 246 -15.37 -18.83 -38.86
N ARG A 247 -14.41 -19.70 -39.23
CA ARG A 247 -13.19 -19.94 -38.45
C ARG A 247 -12.27 -18.72 -38.42
N VAL A 248 -12.20 -17.95 -39.50
CA VAL A 248 -11.38 -16.72 -39.53
C VAL A 248 -12.03 -15.64 -38.67
N GLU A 249 -13.36 -15.50 -38.70
CA GLU A 249 -14.09 -14.59 -37.82
C GLU A 249 -13.94 -14.95 -36.36
N GLU A 250 -13.96 -16.24 -36.01
CA GLU A 250 -13.67 -16.73 -34.65
C GLU A 250 -12.26 -16.36 -34.22
N ALA A 251 -11.24 -16.57 -35.07
CA ALA A 251 -9.86 -16.18 -34.77
C ALA A 251 -9.68 -14.66 -34.58
N VAL A 252 -10.42 -13.84 -35.33
CA VAL A 252 -10.41 -12.36 -35.15
C VAL A 252 -11.00 -11.99 -33.79
N ASN A 253 -12.10 -12.63 -33.38
CA ASN A 253 -12.70 -12.40 -32.09
C ASN A 253 -11.75 -12.80 -30.93
N ASP A 254 -11.05 -13.93 -31.05
CA ASP A 254 -10.05 -14.38 -30.08
C ASP A 254 -8.89 -13.37 -29.96
N LEU A 255 -8.44 -12.77 -31.05
CA LEU A 255 -7.42 -11.72 -31.03
C LEU A 255 -7.92 -10.45 -30.35
N ASP A 256 -9.18 -10.07 -30.56
CA ASP A 256 -9.80 -8.93 -29.88
C ASP A 256 -9.96 -9.17 -28.37
N ASP A 257 -10.30 -10.41 -27.99
CA ASP A 257 -10.35 -10.82 -26.57
C ASP A 257 -8.96 -10.75 -25.94
N THR A 258 -7.93 -11.23 -26.63
CA THR A 258 -6.53 -11.16 -26.16
C THR A 258 -6.09 -9.70 -25.99
N ILE A 259 -6.43 -8.80 -26.91
CA ILE A 259 -6.15 -7.36 -26.75
C ILE A 259 -6.80 -6.79 -25.50
N ARG A 260 -8.04 -7.19 -25.20
CA ARG A 260 -8.77 -6.74 -24.00
C ARG A 260 -8.08 -7.23 -22.71
N GLU A 261 -7.68 -8.49 -22.70
CA GLU A 261 -6.98 -9.08 -21.55
C GLU A 261 -5.63 -8.40 -21.28
N ILE A 262 -4.84 -8.14 -22.33
CA ILE A 262 -3.56 -7.41 -22.21
C ILE A 262 -3.83 -6.00 -21.68
N ARG A 263 -4.85 -5.28 -22.18
CA ARG A 263 -5.18 -3.94 -21.68
C ARG A 263 -5.58 -3.95 -20.21
N SER A 264 -6.35 -4.95 -19.76
CA SER A 264 -6.70 -5.13 -18.34
C SER A 264 -5.46 -5.38 -17.49
N THR A 265 -4.52 -6.18 -17.99
CA THR A 265 -3.24 -6.45 -17.31
C THR A 265 -2.38 -5.18 -17.22
N ILE A 266 -2.28 -4.40 -18.30
CA ILE A 266 -1.58 -3.11 -18.31
C ILE A 266 -2.20 -2.16 -17.28
N PHE A 267 -3.52 -2.09 -17.24
CA PHE A 267 -4.23 -1.26 -16.26
C PHE A 267 -3.92 -1.69 -14.82
N ALA A 268 -3.90 -2.99 -14.54
CA ALA A 268 -3.52 -3.52 -13.22
C ALA A 268 -2.06 -3.21 -12.85
N LEU A 269 -1.15 -3.20 -13.83
CA LEU A 269 0.25 -2.81 -13.62
C LEU A 269 0.42 -1.31 -13.34
N GLN A 270 -0.43 -0.47 -13.96
CA GLN A 270 -0.40 0.99 -13.82
C GLN A 270 -1.17 1.51 -12.60
N ALA A 271 -2.10 0.72 -12.05
CA ALA A 271 -2.84 1.05 -10.83
C ALA A 271 -1.91 1.03 -9.60
N THR A 272 -0.97 1.96 -9.57
CA THR A 272 0.03 2.13 -8.51
C THR A 272 -0.52 3.02 -7.41
N THR A 273 -1.43 2.47 -6.62
CA THR A 273 -1.73 3.08 -5.33
C THR A 273 -0.84 2.42 -4.28
N PRO A 274 -0.18 3.20 -3.38
CA PRO A 274 0.66 2.62 -2.33
C PRO A 274 -0.10 1.55 -1.55
N PRO A 275 0.55 0.48 -1.07
CA PRO A 275 -0.09 -0.55 -0.24
C PRO A 275 -0.73 0.02 1.03
N GLU A 276 -0.28 1.19 1.48
CA GLU A 276 -0.79 1.93 2.64
C GLU A 276 -1.96 2.86 2.31
N ALA A 277 -2.31 3.03 1.03
CA ALA A 277 -3.43 3.87 0.64
C ALA A 277 -4.76 3.20 1.00
N SER A 278 -5.66 3.99 1.54
CA SER A 278 -7.02 3.54 1.88
C SER A 278 -7.74 2.99 0.64
N LEU A 279 -8.69 2.09 0.84
CA LEU A 279 -9.52 1.57 -0.25
C LEU A 279 -10.19 2.70 -1.03
N GLN A 280 -10.60 3.77 -0.35
CA GLN A 280 -11.20 4.95 -0.96
C GLN A 280 -10.25 5.65 -1.94
N GLU A 281 -8.99 5.85 -1.56
CA GLU A 281 -7.98 6.46 -2.43
C GLU A 281 -7.70 5.59 -3.65
N ARG A 282 -7.65 4.27 -3.47
CA ARG A 282 -7.42 3.29 -4.54
C ARG A 282 -8.58 3.27 -5.54
N LEU A 283 -9.82 3.27 -5.09
CA LEU A 283 -11.01 3.33 -5.95
C LEU A 283 -11.10 4.68 -6.69
N THR A 284 -10.75 5.78 -6.00
CA THR A 284 -10.72 7.11 -6.61
C THR A 284 -9.66 7.21 -7.70
N ALA A 285 -8.49 6.64 -7.49
CA ALA A 285 -7.42 6.57 -8.48
C ALA A 285 -7.85 5.74 -9.71
N ALA A 286 -8.48 4.58 -9.52
CA ALA A 286 -9.00 3.74 -10.59
C ALA A 286 -10.06 4.47 -11.44
N ALA A 287 -10.96 5.20 -10.81
CA ALA A 287 -11.96 6.02 -11.50
C ALA A 287 -11.33 7.21 -12.23
N GLY A 288 -10.34 7.85 -11.62
CA GLY A 288 -9.58 8.94 -12.23
C GLY A 288 -8.90 8.55 -13.55
N ALA A 289 -8.35 7.33 -13.62
CA ALA A 289 -7.69 6.82 -14.81
C ALA A 289 -8.61 6.70 -16.04
N VAL A 290 -9.92 6.54 -15.84
CA VAL A 290 -10.91 6.41 -16.92
C VAL A 290 -11.61 7.73 -17.24
N THR A 291 -11.43 8.77 -16.44
CA THR A 291 -12.09 10.08 -16.60
C THR A 291 -11.90 10.70 -17.97
N SER A 292 -10.70 10.60 -18.57
CA SER A 292 -10.42 11.13 -19.90
C SER A 292 -11.19 10.39 -21.01
N ALA A 293 -11.41 9.08 -20.84
CA ALA A 293 -12.15 8.28 -21.79
C ALA A 293 -13.68 8.46 -21.65
N LEU A 294 -14.16 8.72 -20.45
CA LEU A 294 -15.56 9.04 -20.15
C LEU A 294 -15.93 10.45 -20.55
N GLY A 295 -14.99 11.41 -20.46
CA GLY A 295 -15.23 12.85 -20.65
C GLY A 295 -15.80 13.55 -19.41
N PHE A 296 -16.03 12.85 -18.32
CA PHE A 296 -16.50 13.36 -17.03
C PHE A 296 -15.97 12.48 -15.88
N ALA A 297 -15.99 13.00 -14.65
CA ALA A 297 -15.56 12.26 -13.48
C ALA A 297 -16.70 11.38 -12.93
N PRO A 298 -16.49 10.07 -12.71
CA PRO A 298 -17.45 9.21 -12.02
C PRO A 298 -17.68 9.65 -10.57
N SER A 299 -18.91 9.49 -10.07
CA SER A 299 -19.23 9.69 -8.65
C SER A 299 -18.88 8.41 -7.88
N ILE A 300 -18.17 8.52 -6.74
CA ILE A 300 -17.84 7.39 -5.88
C ILE A 300 -18.44 7.62 -4.50
N ILE A 301 -19.21 6.67 -4.02
CA ILE A 301 -19.84 6.68 -2.71
C ILE A 301 -19.47 5.38 -2.00
N ILE A 302 -18.88 5.49 -0.81
CA ILE A 302 -18.57 4.34 0.05
C ILE A 302 -19.46 4.43 1.27
N GLU A 303 -20.34 3.44 1.42
CA GLU A 303 -21.27 3.28 2.53
C GLU A 303 -20.73 2.17 3.43
N SER A 304 -19.92 2.53 4.41
CA SER A 304 -19.35 1.61 5.38
C SER A 304 -19.18 2.33 6.71
N ASP A 305 -19.58 1.69 7.79
CA ASP A 305 -19.33 2.16 9.15
C ASP A 305 -17.85 1.99 9.53
N ASP A 306 -17.15 1.03 8.90
CA ASP A 306 -15.72 0.80 9.07
C ASP A 306 -15.11 0.16 7.80
N SER A 307 -14.33 0.94 7.04
CA SER A 307 -13.64 0.46 5.82
C SER A 307 -12.47 -0.50 6.12
N SER A 308 -12.07 -0.66 7.38
CA SER A 308 -11.04 -1.62 7.81
C SER A 308 -11.53 -3.07 7.76
N LEU A 309 -12.85 -3.29 7.59
CA LEU A 309 -13.47 -4.61 7.50
C LEU A 309 -13.31 -5.28 6.12
N VAL A 310 -12.73 -4.60 5.11
CA VAL A 310 -12.51 -5.19 3.80
C VAL A 310 -11.14 -5.86 3.75
N PRO A 311 -11.06 -7.21 3.60
CA PRO A 311 -9.78 -7.91 3.47
C PRO A 311 -8.95 -7.36 2.29
N ALA A 312 -7.63 -7.31 2.42
CA ALA A 312 -6.74 -6.75 1.40
C ALA A 312 -6.92 -7.42 0.02
N GLU A 313 -7.11 -8.73 -0.02
CA GLU A 313 -7.35 -9.50 -1.23
C GLU A 313 -8.65 -9.09 -1.93
N VAL A 314 -9.71 -8.82 -1.16
CA VAL A 314 -10.99 -8.32 -1.67
C VAL A 314 -10.85 -6.88 -2.17
N ALA A 315 -10.11 -6.04 -1.44
CA ALA A 315 -9.83 -4.66 -1.83
C ALA A 315 -9.12 -4.59 -3.20
N ASP A 316 -8.17 -5.50 -3.45
CA ASP A 316 -7.48 -5.60 -4.74
C ASP A 316 -8.44 -5.96 -5.88
N GLN A 317 -9.37 -6.89 -5.64
CA GLN A 317 -10.38 -7.27 -6.64
C GLN A 317 -11.37 -6.13 -6.90
N LEU A 318 -11.82 -5.40 -5.87
CA LEU A 318 -12.73 -4.25 -6.02
C LEU A 318 -12.15 -3.19 -6.96
N VAL A 319 -10.86 -2.86 -6.83
CA VAL A 319 -10.18 -1.87 -7.69
C VAL A 319 -10.19 -2.32 -9.15
N VAL A 320 -9.90 -3.61 -9.40
CA VAL A 320 -9.90 -4.17 -10.76
C VAL A 320 -11.32 -4.17 -11.35
N VAL A 321 -12.33 -4.58 -10.56
CA VAL A 321 -13.73 -4.63 -10.98
C VAL A 321 -14.24 -3.22 -11.34
N VAL A 322 -13.93 -2.20 -10.53
CA VAL A 322 -14.29 -0.81 -10.82
C VAL A 322 -13.65 -0.33 -12.12
N GLY A 323 -12.34 -0.57 -12.30
CA GLY A 323 -11.63 -0.17 -13.52
C GLY A 323 -12.22 -0.79 -14.79
N GLU A 324 -12.51 -2.08 -14.79
CA GLU A 324 -13.12 -2.80 -15.90
C GLU A 324 -14.56 -2.33 -16.15
N ALA A 325 -15.37 -2.18 -15.10
CA ALA A 325 -16.76 -1.72 -15.22
C ALA A 325 -16.81 -0.30 -15.82
N LEU A 326 -15.99 0.63 -15.35
CA LEU A 326 -15.91 2.00 -15.88
C LEU A 326 -15.38 2.03 -17.32
N THR A 327 -14.45 1.15 -17.68
CA THR A 327 -13.97 0.99 -19.04
C THR A 327 -15.08 0.51 -19.97
N ASN A 328 -15.93 -0.43 -19.51
CA ASN A 328 -17.09 -0.90 -20.25
C ASN A 328 -18.12 0.23 -20.48
N VAL A 329 -18.36 1.05 -19.46
CA VAL A 329 -19.23 2.23 -19.60
C VAL A 329 -18.67 3.20 -20.64
N ALA A 330 -17.38 3.55 -20.57
CA ALA A 330 -16.74 4.47 -21.51
C ALA A 330 -16.85 3.98 -22.98
N ARG A 331 -16.80 2.67 -23.20
CA ARG A 331 -16.85 2.07 -24.54
C ARG A 331 -18.26 1.88 -25.09
N HIS A 332 -19.21 1.52 -24.23
CA HIS A 332 -20.47 0.94 -24.67
C HIS A 332 -21.69 1.78 -24.29
N ALA A 333 -21.65 2.52 -23.19
CA ALA A 333 -22.85 3.12 -22.63
C ALA A 333 -23.25 4.46 -23.28
N ARG A 334 -22.29 5.24 -23.80
CA ARG A 334 -22.53 6.66 -24.19
C ARG A 334 -23.18 7.44 -23.05
N ALA A 335 -22.76 7.16 -21.84
CA ALA A 335 -23.29 7.75 -20.64
C ALA A 335 -22.82 9.20 -20.47
N SER A 336 -23.62 9.98 -19.74
CA SER A 336 -23.25 11.32 -19.28
C SER A 336 -22.96 11.35 -17.77
N ARG A 337 -23.32 10.27 -17.06
CA ARG A 337 -23.11 10.11 -15.63
C ARG A 337 -22.89 8.64 -15.29
N VAL A 338 -21.98 8.39 -14.33
CA VAL A 338 -21.76 7.07 -13.74
C VAL A 338 -21.63 7.22 -12.23
N ASP A 339 -22.37 6.41 -11.49
CA ASP A 339 -22.31 6.32 -10.05
C ASP A 339 -21.71 4.97 -9.64
N VAL A 340 -20.61 4.99 -8.90
CA VAL A 340 -19.97 3.83 -8.28
C VAL A 340 -20.30 3.85 -6.80
N ARG A 341 -20.88 2.78 -6.30
CA ARG A 341 -21.24 2.68 -4.89
C ARG A 341 -20.73 1.37 -4.30
N LEU A 342 -19.95 1.49 -3.23
CA LEU A 342 -19.47 0.36 -2.42
C LEU A 342 -20.23 0.37 -1.09
N ARG A 343 -20.90 -0.74 -0.78
CA ARG A 343 -21.55 -0.95 0.50
C ARG A 343 -20.91 -2.15 1.21
N VAL A 344 -20.47 -1.93 2.43
CA VAL A 344 -19.92 -2.97 3.30
C VAL A 344 -20.87 -3.16 4.46
N THR A 345 -21.34 -4.39 4.65
CA THR A 345 -22.20 -4.81 5.77
C THR A 345 -21.61 -6.05 6.41
N ASP A 346 -22.11 -6.43 7.58
CA ASP A 346 -21.67 -7.66 8.27
C ASP A 346 -21.83 -8.92 7.40
N ASP A 347 -22.84 -8.94 6.50
CA ASP A 347 -23.17 -10.12 5.69
C ASP A 347 -22.51 -10.13 4.30
N ALA A 348 -22.23 -8.95 3.73
CA ALA A 348 -21.78 -8.86 2.34
C ALA A 348 -21.08 -7.54 2.00
N ILE A 349 -20.18 -7.63 1.04
CA ILE A 349 -19.56 -6.49 0.34
C ILE A 349 -20.21 -6.41 -1.02
N THR A 350 -20.84 -5.27 -1.33
CA THR A 350 -21.58 -5.04 -2.58
C THR A 350 -21.02 -3.82 -3.29
N LEU A 351 -20.51 -4.02 -4.50
CA LEU A 351 -20.10 -2.97 -5.42
C LEU A 351 -21.18 -2.82 -6.50
N SER A 352 -21.67 -1.62 -6.72
CA SER A 352 -22.56 -1.30 -7.82
C SER A 352 -21.99 -0.18 -8.69
N VAL A 353 -22.06 -0.35 -10.00
CA VAL A 353 -21.71 0.65 -11.02
C VAL A 353 -22.93 0.88 -11.88
N VAL A 354 -23.46 2.09 -11.87
CA VAL A 354 -24.70 2.45 -12.56
C VAL A 354 -24.44 3.61 -13.52
N ASP A 355 -24.75 3.43 -14.79
CA ASP A 355 -24.67 4.47 -15.81
C ASP A 355 -26.07 4.93 -16.28
N ASP A 356 -26.12 6.12 -16.87
CA ASP A 356 -27.33 6.70 -17.49
C ASP A 356 -27.36 6.54 -19.01
N GLY A 357 -26.58 5.62 -19.58
CA GLY A 357 -26.37 5.47 -21.00
C GLY A 357 -27.51 4.75 -21.76
N ILE A 358 -27.17 4.18 -22.91
CA ILE A 358 -28.15 3.55 -23.82
C ILE A 358 -28.77 2.24 -23.29
N GLY A 359 -28.20 1.70 -22.18
CA GLY A 359 -28.64 0.47 -21.53
C GLY A 359 -28.11 -0.81 -22.21
N CYS A 360 -28.36 -1.95 -21.55
CA CYS A 360 -27.92 -3.29 -21.97
C CYS A 360 -29.06 -4.14 -22.54
N ALA A 361 -29.96 -3.58 -23.35
CA ALA A 361 -31.08 -4.32 -23.93
C ALA A 361 -30.57 -5.50 -24.79
N GLY A 362 -30.80 -6.74 -24.32
CA GLY A 362 -30.49 -7.98 -25.06
C GLY A 362 -29.21 -8.71 -24.64
N VAL A 363 -28.53 -8.31 -23.55
CA VAL A 363 -27.42 -9.10 -22.98
C VAL A 363 -28.03 -10.16 -22.04
N ASP A 364 -28.23 -11.39 -22.56
CA ASP A 364 -28.57 -12.52 -21.70
C ASP A 364 -27.44 -12.80 -20.72
N ALA A 365 -27.75 -12.95 -19.44
CA ALA A 365 -26.79 -13.25 -18.37
C ALA A 365 -25.96 -14.53 -18.62
N GLY A 366 -26.28 -15.33 -19.61
CA GLY A 366 -25.61 -16.57 -20.00
C GLY A 366 -24.62 -16.45 -21.16
N ASP A 367 -24.58 -15.37 -21.92
CA ASP A 367 -23.68 -15.19 -23.09
C ASP A 367 -22.53 -14.21 -22.75
N HIS A 368 -21.87 -14.46 -21.63
CA HIS A 368 -20.74 -13.65 -21.14
C HIS A 368 -19.46 -13.97 -21.92
N ARG A 369 -19.28 -13.36 -23.09
CA ARG A 369 -17.99 -13.33 -23.79
C ARG A 369 -17.28 -12.02 -23.46
N GLY A 370 -16.01 -12.11 -23.04
CA GLY A 370 -15.16 -10.93 -22.78
C GLY A 370 -15.15 -10.42 -21.33
N GLY A 371 -15.08 -9.09 -21.13
CA GLY A 371 -14.87 -8.45 -19.82
C GLY A 371 -15.89 -8.84 -18.74
N LEU A 372 -17.16 -9.02 -19.09
CA LEU A 372 -18.19 -9.46 -18.13
C LEU A 372 -17.96 -10.89 -17.63
N HIS A 373 -17.42 -11.79 -18.48
CA HIS A 373 -17.03 -13.14 -18.06
C HIS A 373 -15.92 -13.11 -17.02
N ASN A 374 -14.90 -12.26 -17.23
CA ASN A 374 -13.81 -12.09 -16.27
C ASN A 374 -14.31 -11.54 -14.92
N LEU A 375 -15.27 -10.59 -14.95
CA LEU A 375 -15.87 -10.06 -13.73
C LEU A 375 -16.71 -11.11 -12.99
N ALA A 376 -17.43 -11.99 -13.72
CA ALA A 376 -18.17 -13.10 -13.15
C ALA A 376 -17.25 -14.14 -12.50
N THR A 377 -16.19 -14.55 -13.21
CA THR A 377 -15.19 -15.49 -12.68
C THR A 377 -14.52 -14.96 -11.41
N ARG A 378 -14.22 -13.65 -11.36
CA ARG A 378 -13.67 -13.03 -10.14
C ARG A 378 -14.66 -13.05 -8.97
N ALA A 379 -15.94 -12.88 -9.23
CA ALA A 379 -16.98 -13.02 -8.19
C ALA A 379 -17.03 -14.47 -7.68
N GLU A 380 -17.04 -15.46 -8.59
CA GLU A 380 -17.11 -16.89 -8.25
C GLU A 380 -15.92 -17.35 -7.39
N VAL A 381 -14.70 -16.90 -7.70
CA VAL A 381 -13.49 -17.20 -6.90
C VAL A 381 -13.67 -16.77 -5.44
N LEU A 382 -14.37 -15.66 -5.21
CA LEU A 382 -14.70 -15.14 -3.88
C LEU A 382 -16.09 -15.59 -3.37
N ARG A 383 -16.66 -16.66 -3.97
CA ARG A 383 -17.98 -17.21 -3.64
C ARG A 383 -19.12 -16.18 -3.75
N GLY A 384 -18.93 -15.19 -4.61
CA GLY A 384 -19.88 -14.12 -4.87
C GLY A 384 -20.63 -14.29 -6.18
N THR A 385 -21.34 -13.24 -6.59
CA THR A 385 -22.16 -13.17 -7.79
C THR A 385 -21.95 -11.87 -8.53
N LEU A 386 -22.11 -11.91 -9.86
CA LEU A 386 -22.21 -10.75 -10.72
C LEU A 386 -23.62 -10.72 -11.34
N SER A 387 -24.29 -9.59 -11.27
CA SER A 387 -25.51 -9.32 -12.02
C SER A 387 -25.36 -8.06 -12.88
N VAL A 388 -25.86 -8.11 -14.12
CA VAL A 388 -25.88 -6.98 -15.04
C VAL A 388 -27.29 -6.85 -15.61
N GLY A 389 -27.86 -5.65 -15.55
CA GLY A 389 -29.22 -5.42 -15.97
C GLY A 389 -29.59 -3.95 -16.13
N PRO A 390 -30.83 -3.62 -16.43
CA PRO A 390 -31.29 -2.25 -16.47
C PRO A 390 -31.11 -1.53 -15.11
N ALA A 391 -30.73 -0.27 -15.14
CA ALA A 391 -30.46 0.53 -13.94
C ALA A 391 -31.63 0.54 -12.92
N GLU A 392 -32.89 0.52 -13.41
CA GLU A 392 -34.08 0.48 -12.55
C GLU A 392 -34.26 -0.84 -11.77
N ALA A 393 -33.83 -1.97 -12.35
CA ALA A 393 -33.93 -3.27 -11.69
C ALA A 393 -32.93 -3.38 -10.51
N ALA A 394 -31.71 -2.93 -10.73
CA ALA A 394 -30.68 -2.93 -9.69
C ALA A 394 -30.99 -1.95 -8.54
N ALA A 395 -31.63 -0.81 -8.83
CA ALA A 395 -32.07 0.12 -7.79
C ALA A 395 -33.09 -0.51 -6.84
N ARG A 396 -33.97 -1.40 -7.35
CA ARG A 396 -34.92 -2.16 -6.51
C ARG A 396 -34.24 -3.25 -5.67
N GLU A 397 -33.26 -3.93 -6.24
CA GLU A 397 -32.49 -4.98 -5.56
C GLU A 397 -31.63 -4.41 -4.42
N LEU A 398 -31.00 -3.25 -4.67
CA LEU A 398 -30.22 -2.52 -3.67
C LEU A 398 -31.10 -1.90 -2.56
N ALA A 399 -32.34 -1.49 -2.88
CA ALA A 399 -33.30 -0.97 -1.89
C ALA A 399 -33.95 -2.09 -1.07
N GLY A 400 -34.19 -3.27 -1.67
CA GLY A 400 -34.77 -4.44 -0.99
C GLY A 400 -33.84 -5.08 0.03
N ALA A 401 -32.53 -4.98 -0.15
CA ALA A 401 -31.51 -5.46 0.81
C ALA A 401 -31.36 -4.55 2.06
N ALA A 402 -31.99 -3.36 2.07
CA ALA A 402 -31.99 -2.40 3.17
C ALA A 402 -33.24 -2.45 4.06
N GLY A 403 -34.23 -3.31 3.74
CA GLY A 403 -35.54 -3.32 4.38
C GLY A 403 -35.76 -4.40 5.42
N GLY A 404 -35.42 -4.14 6.69
CA GLY A 404 -36.18 -4.67 7.82
C GLY A 404 -37.53 -3.90 7.94
N PRO A 405 -38.63 -4.54 8.42
CA PRO A 405 -39.96 -3.90 8.47
C PRO A 405 -40.02 -2.84 9.56
N GLY A 406 -39.87 -1.58 9.20
CA GLY A 406 -40.10 -0.50 10.15
C GLY A 406 -39.31 0.79 9.93
N ALA A 407 -39.42 1.42 8.75
CA ALA A 407 -39.03 2.83 8.66
C ALA A 407 -40.02 3.59 7.77
N ALA A 408 -41.00 4.21 8.43
CA ALA A 408 -41.83 5.22 7.86
C ALA A 408 -41.02 6.50 7.64
N SER A 409 -41.11 7.04 6.45
CA SER A 409 -41.01 8.45 6.04
C SER A 409 -40.53 9.45 7.09
N THR A 410 -39.28 9.93 6.94
CA THR A 410 -38.95 11.32 7.30
C THR A 410 -38.43 12.01 6.05
N ALA A 411 -39.21 13.02 5.64
CA ALA A 411 -38.88 13.93 4.58
C ALA A 411 -37.73 14.85 5.04
N ASP A 412 -36.54 14.65 4.49
CA ASP A 412 -35.56 15.72 4.34
C ASP A 412 -34.86 15.54 2.97
N GLY A 413 -34.79 16.68 2.26
CA GLY A 413 -34.56 16.74 0.83
C GLY A 413 -33.12 16.57 0.39
N SER A 414 -32.61 15.33 0.39
CA SER A 414 -31.48 14.90 -0.44
C SER A 414 -31.95 13.74 -1.33
N THR A 415 -32.63 14.10 -2.41
CA THR A 415 -33.08 13.18 -3.46
C THR A 415 -31.89 12.55 -4.15
N GLY A 416 -31.56 11.29 -3.79
CA GLY A 416 -30.89 10.40 -4.70
C GLY A 416 -31.78 10.21 -5.92
N VAL A 417 -31.44 10.89 -7.02
CA VAL A 417 -32.17 10.82 -8.29
C VAL A 417 -32.10 9.39 -8.80
N VAL A 418 -33.24 8.70 -8.78
CA VAL A 418 -33.42 7.42 -9.49
C VAL A 418 -33.27 7.70 -10.98
N PRO A 419 -32.35 7.03 -11.71
CA PRO A 419 -32.19 7.25 -13.14
C PRO A 419 -33.52 6.87 -13.88
N THR A 420 -34.01 7.76 -14.71
CA THR A 420 -35.18 7.52 -15.52
C THR A 420 -34.85 6.58 -16.70
N GLY A 421 -35.18 5.31 -16.59
CA GLY A 421 -35.56 4.42 -17.68
C GLY A 421 -34.55 3.98 -18.75
N ARG A 422 -33.34 4.47 -18.79
CA ARG A 422 -32.27 4.05 -19.72
C ARG A 422 -30.92 4.08 -19.00
N GLY A 423 -30.22 2.96 -19.00
CA GLY A 423 -28.90 2.82 -18.38
C GLY A 423 -28.66 1.39 -17.96
N THR A 424 -27.41 1.07 -17.64
CA THR A 424 -26.98 -0.23 -17.15
C THR A 424 -26.57 -0.17 -15.71
N ALA A 425 -26.88 -1.19 -14.95
CA ALA A 425 -26.32 -1.41 -13.64
C ALA A 425 -25.55 -2.74 -13.61
N LEU A 426 -24.35 -2.70 -13.10
CA LEU A 426 -23.52 -3.84 -12.75
C LEU A 426 -23.49 -3.94 -11.23
N VAL A 427 -23.86 -5.09 -10.68
CA VAL A 427 -23.79 -5.37 -9.23
C VAL A 427 -22.90 -6.58 -9.02
N TRP A 428 -21.82 -6.37 -8.28
CA TRP A 428 -20.87 -7.38 -7.89
C TRP A 428 -20.94 -7.56 -6.36
N ARG A 429 -21.31 -8.76 -5.91
CA ARG A 429 -21.58 -9.03 -4.51
C ARG A 429 -20.80 -10.24 -4.04
N ILE A 430 -20.12 -10.12 -2.91
CA ILE A 430 -19.43 -11.21 -2.22
C ILE A 430 -19.90 -11.31 -0.78
N PRO A 431 -19.90 -12.51 -0.16
CA PRO A 431 -20.15 -12.65 1.26
C PRO A 431 -19.01 -11.97 2.06
N ASN A 432 -19.36 -11.31 3.16
CA ASN A 432 -18.41 -10.85 4.15
C ASN A 432 -18.18 -12.01 5.13
N ALA A 433 -16.92 -12.48 5.23
CA ALA A 433 -16.59 -13.70 5.97
C ALA A 433 -16.24 -13.41 7.44
#